data_a63b81ed10df11a02b4ea76dadab8dc0
#
_entry.id   a63b81ed10df11a02b4ea76dadab8dc0
#
_cell.length_a   1.000
_cell.length_b   1.000
_cell.length_c   1.000
_cell.angle_alpha   90.00
_cell.angle_beta   90.00
_cell.angle_gamma   90.00
#
_symmetry.space_group_name_H-M   'P 1'
#
loop_
_entity.id
_entity.type
_entity.pdbx_description
1 polymer ?
#
loop_
_entity_poly.entity_id
_entity_poly.type
_entity_poly.pdbx_seq_one_letter_code
_entity_poly.pdbx_strand_id
1 'polypeptide(L)'
;MSKNLRIIGALAISGLILSGCASSGYQAYIKPGIGVDRANRDRAECDIEANRLFPSANFPQTYPTGNIGYYGGGWVGGIGIVHTTDVNAGMRNQHRNQCMRVKGYEPYTFPNCTTDQMAGHSYAPLTRSPTPSPTICAVKVEGGGRTLIDLSRPL
;
A
#
# COMPACT_ATOMS: atom_id res chain seq x y z
N MET A 1 -44.86 -39.66 22.60
CA MET A 1 -44.53 -39.52 21.20
C MET A 1 -44.28 -38.03 20.94
N SER A 2 -43.21 -37.63 20.31
CA SER A 2 -42.74 -36.30 19.99
C SER A 2 -41.54 -35.78 20.81
N LYS A 3 -40.34 -36.23 20.44
CA LYS A 3 -39.04 -35.72 20.93
C LYS A 3 -38.01 -35.51 19.81
N ASN A 4 -38.41 -35.04 18.64
CA ASN A 4 -37.46 -34.86 17.49
C ASN A 4 -37.66 -33.57 16.72
N LEU A 5 -37.68 -32.39 17.38
CA LEU A 5 -37.78 -31.11 16.65
C LEU A 5 -36.99 -30.01 17.36
N ARG A 6 -35.71 -30.21 17.67
CA ARG A 6 -34.86 -29.14 18.27
C ARG A 6 -33.40 -29.14 17.82
N ILE A 7 -33.00 -29.74 16.69
CA ILE A 7 -31.58 -29.82 16.27
C ILE A 7 -31.35 -29.22 14.84
N ILE A 8 -32.21 -28.39 14.31
CA ILE A 8 -32.01 -27.79 12.95
C ILE A 8 -31.80 -26.26 13.00
N GLY A 9 -31.45 -25.70 14.15
CA GLY A 9 -31.33 -24.23 14.29
C GLY A 9 -29.91 -23.66 14.52
N ALA A 10 -28.84 -24.47 14.45
CA ALA A 10 -27.52 -24.02 14.91
C ALA A 10 -26.39 -24.01 13.86
N LEU A 11 -26.67 -24.15 12.58
CA LEU A 11 -25.63 -24.28 11.53
C LEU A 11 -25.63 -23.20 10.45
N ALA A 12 -26.30 -22.07 10.65
CA ALA A 12 -26.43 -21.02 9.62
C ALA A 12 -25.72 -19.68 9.92
N ILE A 13 -24.82 -19.59 10.92
CA ILE A 13 -24.17 -18.31 11.31
C ILE A 13 -22.63 -18.35 11.21
N SER A 14 -22.04 -19.18 10.37
CA SER A 14 -20.57 -19.26 10.25
C SER A 14 -20.02 -18.86 8.86
N GLY A 15 -20.73 -18.07 8.08
CA GLY A 15 -20.37 -17.80 6.69
C GLY A 15 -20.09 -16.34 6.30
N LEU A 16 -19.93 -15.38 7.23
CA LEU A 16 -19.98 -13.95 6.84
C LEU A 16 -18.79 -13.10 7.34
N ILE A 17 -17.61 -13.67 7.58
CA ILE A 17 -16.43 -12.85 7.96
C ILE A 17 -15.22 -13.27 7.13
N LEU A 18 -15.21 -13.03 5.81
CA LEU A 18 -13.99 -13.08 5.01
C LEU A 18 -14.09 -12.19 3.76
N SER A 19 -14.56 -10.95 3.92
CA SER A 19 -14.42 -9.91 2.87
C SER A 19 -13.53 -8.78 3.37
N GLY A 20 -12.44 -9.09 4.04
CA GLY A 20 -11.34 -8.19 4.25
C GLY A 20 -10.53 -8.08 2.95
N CYS A 21 -11.11 -7.62 1.84
CA CYS A 21 -10.35 -7.05 0.76
C CYS A 21 -9.62 -5.84 1.35
N ALA A 22 -8.33 -5.99 1.64
CA ALA A 22 -7.45 -4.88 1.90
C ALA A 22 -7.58 -3.95 0.69
N SER A 23 -8.42 -2.93 0.80
CA SER A 23 -8.52 -1.87 -0.19
C SER A 23 -7.12 -1.27 -0.26
N SER A 24 -6.41 -1.52 -1.35
CA SER A 24 -5.10 -0.94 -1.62
C SER A 24 -5.26 0.56 -1.79
N GLY A 25 -5.35 1.28 -0.67
CA GLY A 25 -5.47 2.72 -0.63
C GLY A 25 -4.15 3.41 -0.99
N TYR A 26 -4.21 4.71 -1.17
CA TYR A 26 -3.04 5.57 -1.37
C TYR A 26 -2.54 6.10 -0.02
N GLN A 27 -1.36 5.67 0.39
CA GLN A 27 -0.74 6.17 1.60
C GLN A 27 -0.04 7.51 1.34
N ALA A 28 -0.41 8.53 2.11
CA ALA A 28 0.21 9.85 2.07
C ALA A 28 0.55 10.32 3.49
N TYR A 29 1.55 11.20 3.58
CA TYR A 29 1.82 11.93 4.81
C TYR A 29 1.02 13.24 4.78
N ILE A 30 0.20 13.45 5.79
CA ILE A 30 -0.66 14.62 5.89
C ILE A 30 -0.25 15.52 7.05
N LYS A 31 -0.28 16.82 6.78
CA LYS A 31 -0.20 17.91 7.76
C LYS A 31 -1.15 18.99 7.26
N PRO A 32 -2.36 19.10 7.83
CA PRO A 32 -3.41 19.96 7.27
C PRO A 32 -2.97 21.39 7.01
N GLY A 33 -3.33 21.92 5.85
CA GLY A 33 -3.01 23.29 5.45
C GLY A 33 -1.64 23.53 4.84
N ILE A 34 -0.72 22.56 4.94
CA ILE A 34 0.61 22.66 4.30
C ILE A 34 0.46 22.43 2.78
N GLY A 35 1.19 23.21 1.97
CA GLY A 35 1.25 23.01 0.52
C GLY A 35 1.88 21.67 0.16
N VAL A 36 1.36 21.02 -0.89
CA VAL A 36 1.85 19.72 -1.39
C VAL A 36 3.33 19.78 -1.74
N ASP A 37 3.81 20.87 -2.35
CA ASP A 37 5.23 21.05 -2.67
C ASP A 37 6.13 21.05 -1.43
N ARG A 38 5.67 21.65 -0.35
CA ARG A 38 6.39 21.64 0.91
C ARG A 38 6.43 20.23 1.50
N ALA A 39 5.31 19.52 1.49
CA ALA A 39 5.25 18.14 1.96
C ALA A 39 6.18 17.22 1.15
N ASN A 40 6.24 17.41 -0.18
CA ASN A 40 7.14 16.66 -1.05
C ASN A 40 8.62 16.95 -0.76
N ARG A 41 9.00 18.22 -0.51
CA ARG A 41 10.37 18.56 -0.10
C ARG A 41 10.74 17.93 1.24
N ASP A 42 9.88 18.07 2.24
CA ASP A 42 10.10 17.49 3.56
C ASP A 42 10.27 15.96 3.48
N ARG A 43 9.49 15.30 2.63
CA ARG A 43 9.62 13.86 2.37
C ARG A 43 10.93 13.52 1.67
N ALA A 44 11.32 14.29 0.66
CA ALA A 44 12.59 14.08 -0.05
C ALA A 44 13.80 14.22 0.90
N GLU A 45 13.79 15.19 1.81
CA GLU A 45 14.82 15.35 2.85
C GLU A 45 14.89 14.10 3.75
N CYS A 46 13.73 13.59 4.23
CA CYS A 46 13.69 12.39 5.05
C CYS A 46 14.14 11.14 4.28
N ASP A 47 13.83 11.05 2.97
CA ASP A 47 14.28 9.94 2.10
C ASP A 47 15.80 9.99 1.89
N ILE A 48 16.38 11.17 1.67
CA ILE A 48 17.85 11.36 1.51
C ILE A 48 18.55 10.94 2.79
N GLU A 49 18.08 11.39 3.95
CA GLU A 49 18.66 11.02 5.25
C GLU A 49 18.56 9.51 5.49
N ALA A 50 17.40 8.89 5.23
CA ALA A 50 17.20 7.46 5.38
C ALA A 50 18.15 6.64 4.48
N ASN A 51 18.36 7.08 3.23
CA ASN A 51 19.30 6.41 2.31
C ASN A 51 20.77 6.59 2.73
N ARG A 52 21.10 7.73 3.33
CA ARG A 52 22.44 7.98 3.86
C ARG A 52 22.76 7.10 5.06
N LEU A 53 21.80 6.92 5.97
CA LEU A 53 21.98 6.12 7.19
C LEU A 53 21.89 4.61 6.91
N PHE A 54 21.03 4.23 5.97
CA PHE A 54 20.77 2.83 5.61
C PHE A 54 20.91 2.64 4.09
N PRO A 55 22.14 2.63 3.56
CA PRO A 55 22.35 2.44 2.13
C PRO A 55 21.77 1.10 1.65
N SER A 56 21.42 1.02 0.37
CA SER A 56 20.88 -0.22 -0.23
C SER A 56 21.87 -1.35 -0.09
N ALA A 57 21.43 -2.46 0.49
CA ALA A 57 22.22 -3.67 0.68
C ALA A 57 21.49 -4.84 0.01
N ASN A 58 21.83 -5.10 -1.23
CA ASN A 58 21.18 -6.11 -2.06
C ASN A 58 21.84 -7.46 -1.86
N PHE A 59 21.09 -8.42 -1.29
CA PHE A 59 21.53 -9.81 -1.16
C PHE A 59 20.83 -10.68 -2.19
N PRO A 60 21.59 -11.41 -3.04
CA PRO A 60 21.00 -12.36 -3.95
C PRO A 60 20.50 -13.58 -3.18
N GLN A 61 19.24 -13.92 -3.37
CA GLN A 61 18.63 -15.16 -2.90
C GLN A 61 18.32 -16.04 -4.11
N THR A 62 18.87 -17.24 -4.11
CA THR A 62 18.62 -18.22 -5.18
C THR A 62 17.53 -19.19 -4.69
N TYR A 63 16.40 -19.18 -5.36
CA TYR A 63 15.34 -20.16 -5.15
C TYR A 63 15.44 -21.24 -6.24
N PRO A 64 15.55 -22.51 -5.88
CA PRO A 64 15.51 -23.59 -6.86
C PRO A 64 14.10 -23.63 -7.46
N THR A 65 13.97 -23.33 -8.74
CA THR A 65 12.73 -23.49 -9.50
C THR A 65 12.84 -24.74 -10.34
N GLY A 66 12.16 -25.78 -9.93
CA GLY A 66 12.08 -27.04 -10.69
C GLY A 66 12.34 -28.25 -9.82
N ASN A 67 11.80 -29.40 -10.23
CA ASN A 67 12.08 -30.68 -9.61
C ASN A 67 13.55 -31.02 -9.82
N ILE A 68 14.31 -31.14 -8.74
CA ILE A 68 15.63 -31.77 -8.78
C ILE A 68 15.35 -33.25 -9.01
N GLY A 69 15.49 -33.68 -10.23
CA GLY A 69 15.33 -35.09 -10.64
C GLY A 69 16.68 -35.76 -10.92
N TYR A 70 16.81 -37.01 -10.50
CA TYR A 70 17.92 -37.84 -10.88
C TYR A 70 17.57 -38.53 -12.22
N TYR A 71 18.21 -38.08 -13.29
CA TYR A 71 18.02 -38.68 -14.62
C TYR A 71 19.36 -39.20 -15.14
N GLY A 72 19.42 -40.51 -15.44
CA GLY A 72 20.50 -41.11 -16.25
C GLY A 72 21.92 -40.99 -15.68
N GLY A 73 22.12 -40.99 -14.36
CA GLY A 73 23.44 -40.99 -13.73
C GLY A 73 24.02 -39.59 -13.38
N GLY A 74 23.22 -38.52 -13.48
CA GLY A 74 23.62 -37.16 -13.06
C GLY A 74 22.51 -36.36 -12.43
N TRP A 75 22.88 -35.41 -11.55
CA TRP A 75 21.95 -34.44 -10.99
C TRP A 75 21.70 -33.32 -12.02
N VAL A 76 20.48 -33.20 -12.51
CA VAL A 76 20.07 -32.06 -13.33
C VAL A 76 19.58 -31.01 -12.40
N GLY A 77 20.38 -29.98 -12.13
CA GLY A 77 20.00 -28.82 -11.32
C GLY A 77 18.95 -27.97 -12.07
N GLY A 78 17.83 -27.70 -11.41
CA GLY A 78 16.86 -26.74 -11.91
C GLY A 78 17.50 -25.34 -12.04
N ILE A 79 17.04 -24.55 -13.00
CA ILE A 79 17.43 -23.14 -13.17
C ILE A 79 16.94 -22.40 -11.91
N GLY A 80 17.86 -21.90 -11.09
CA GLY A 80 17.52 -21.07 -9.93
C GLY A 80 17.14 -19.65 -10.37
N ILE A 81 16.01 -19.15 -9.90
CA ILE A 81 15.69 -17.72 -10.02
C ILE A 81 16.46 -16.99 -8.93
N VAL A 82 17.31 -16.04 -9.32
CA VAL A 82 18.00 -15.15 -8.38
C VAL A 82 17.09 -13.96 -8.12
N HIS A 83 16.60 -13.85 -6.90
CA HIS A 83 15.86 -12.69 -6.41
C HIS A 83 16.76 -11.85 -5.51
N THR A 84 16.89 -10.56 -5.81
CA THR A 84 17.66 -9.64 -4.97
C THR A 84 16.74 -8.96 -3.97
N THR A 85 17.06 -9.09 -2.69
CA THR A 85 16.30 -8.42 -1.61
C THR A 85 17.20 -7.39 -0.94
N ASP A 86 16.70 -6.16 -0.87
CA ASP A 86 17.34 -5.09 -0.11
C ASP A 86 16.96 -5.19 1.37
N VAL A 87 17.88 -5.68 2.17
CA VAL A 87 17.65 -5.92 3.61
C VAL A 87 17.47 -4.64 4.42
N ASN A 88 17.96 -3.49 3.92
CA ASN A 88 17.85 -2.20 4.61
C ASN A 88 16.55 -1.43 4.23
N ALA A 89 15.75 -1.93 3.30
CA ALA A 89 14.53 -1.26 2.86
C ALA A 89 13.53 -0.99 4.01
N GLY A 90 13.40 -1.96 4.93
CA GLY A 90 12.55 -1.82 6.12
C GLY A 90 13.03 -0.70 7.05
N MET A 91 14.34 -0.63 7.32
CA MET A 91 14.94 0.38 8.18
C MET A 91 14.82 1.78 7.56
N ARG A 92 15.04 1.92 6.24
CA ARG A 92 14.81 3.20 5.54
C ARG A 92 13.37 3.66 5.66
N ASN A 93 12.40 2.77 5.47
CA ASN A 93 10.99 3.10 5.60
C ASN A 93 10.64 3.53 7.03
N GLN A 94 11.15 2.84 8.04
CA GLN A 94 10.94 3.19 9.44
C GLN A 94 11.54 4.56 9.78
N HIS A 95 12.77 4.82 9.37
CA HIS A 95 13.43 6.11 9.58
C HIS A 95 12.67 7.26 8.90
N ARG A 96 12.30 7.10 7.63
CA ARG A 96 11.46 8.08 6.91
C ARG A 96 10.16 8.38 7.66
N ASN A 97 9.44 7.33 8.11
CA ASN A 97 8.21 7.50 8.86
C ASN A 97 8.42 8.31 10.14
N GLN A 98 9.49 8.03 10.86
CA GLN A 98 9.84 8.77 12.09
C GLN A 98 10.24 10.22 11.79
N CYS A 99 11.09 10.46 10.78
CA CYS A 99 11.48 11.79 10.32
C CYS A 99 10.25 12.63 9.94
N MET A 100 9.30 12.07 9.17
CA MET A 100 8.06 12.76 8.81
C MET A 100 7.20 13.09 10.02
N ARG A 101 7.09 12.19 11.00
CA ARG A 101 6.37 12.46 12.26
C ARG A 101 7.00 13.59 13.07
N VAL A 102 8.34 13.62 13.17
CA VAL A 102 9.06 14.73 13.83
C VAL A 102 8.77 16.07 13.15
N LYS A 103 8.61 16.08 11.83
CA LYS A 103 8.18 17.27 11.06
C LYS A 103 6.68 17.58 11.21
N GLY A 104 5.93 16.78 11.99
CA GLY A 104 4.50 16.96 12.29
C GLY A 104 3.56 16.42 11.22
N TYR A 105 4.01 15.46 10.42
CA TYR A 105 3.17 14.75 9.46
C TYR A 105 2.67 13.45 10.05
N GLU A 106 1.41 13.10 9.72
CA GLU A 106 0.80 11.82 10.08
C GLU A 106 0.58 10.97 8.82
N PRO A 107 0.95 9.68 8.85
CA PRO A 107 0.62 8.78 7.75
C PRO A 107 -0.89 8.52 7.72
N TYR A 108 -1.48 8.66 6.55
CA TYR A 108 -2.90 8.38 6.33
C TYR A 108 -3.10 7.64 5.02
N THR A 109 -4.06 6.70 4.99
CA THR A 109 -4.41 5.94 3.79
C THR A 109 -5.74 6.41 3.24
N PHE A 110 -5.70 7.06 2.09
CA PHE A 110 -6.90 7.49 1.37
C PHE A 110 -7.43 6.37 0.48
N PRO A 111 -8.74 6.22 0.35
CA PRO A 111 -9.31 5.29 -0.63
C PRO A 111 -8.95 5.73 -2.05
N ASN A 112 -8.92 4.78 -2.99
CA ASN A 112 -8.89 5.14 -4.40
C ASN A 112 -10.28 5.60 -4.82
N CYS A 113 -10.37 6.67 -5.63
CA CYS A 113 -11.65 7.09 -6.21
C CYS A 113 -12.16 5.99 -7.16
N THR A 114 -13.46 5.72 -7.10
CA THR A 114 -14.11 4.79 -8.03
C THR A 114 -14.52 5.51 -9.31
N THR A 115 -14.68 4.77 -10.39
CA THR A 115 -15.16 5.32 -11.67
C THR A 115 -16.52 6.00 -11.51
N ASP A 116 -17.40 5.40 -10.73
CA ASP A 116 -18.76 5.92 -10.49
C ASP A 116 -18.73 7.26 -9.73
N GLN A 117 -17.82 7.41 -8.76
CA GLN A 117 -17.64 8.68 -8.02
C GLN A 117 -17.14 9.82 -8.90
N MET A 118 -16.43 9.50 -9.97
CA MET A 118 -15.88 10.48 -10.92
C MET A 118 -16.74 10.67 -12.16
N ALA A 119 -17.80 9.86 -12.34
CA ALA A 119 -18.62 9.89 -13.54
C ALA A 119 -19.28 11.26 -13.74
N GLY A 120 -19.03 11.85 -14.91
CA GLY A 120 -19.64 13.13 -15.33
C GLY A 120 -19.06 14.38 -14.68
N HIS A 121 -18.00 14.26 -13.89
CA HIS A 121 -17.36 15.39 -13.22
C HIS A 121 -15.85 15.40 -13.41
N SER A 122 -15.29 16.60 -13.46
CA SER A 122 -13.84 16.83 -13.39
C SER A 122 -13.48 17.44 -12.04
N TYR A 123 -12.29 17.14 -11.53
CA TYR A 123 -11.84 17.58 -10.22
C TYR A 123 -10.42 18.14 -10.30
N ALA A 124 -10.17 19.22 -9.58
CA ALA A 124 -8.81 19.75 -9.44
C ALA A 124 -8.00 18.94 -8.42
N PRO A 125 -6.71 18.69 -8.69
CA PRO A 125 -5.80 18.18 -7.69
C PRO A 125 -5.71 19.09 -6.46
N LEU A 126 -5.65 18.50 -5.26
CA LEU A 126 -5.44 19.29 -4.06
C LEU A 126 -4.02 19.86 -4.02
N THR A 127 -3.91 21.17 -3.85
CA THR A 127 -2.62 21.88 -3.73
C THR A 127 -2.13 22.00 -2.29
N ARG A 128 -2.98 21.66 -1.32
CA ARG A 128 -2.67 21.62 0.10
C ARG A 128 -3.05 20.29 0.72
N SER A 129 -2.27 19.89 1.70
CA SER A 129 -2.55 18.69 2.51
C SER A 129 -3.92 18.84 3.20
N PRO A 130 -4.86 17.94 2.94
CA PRO A 130 -6.21 18.05 3.48
C PRO A 130 -6.29 17.55 4.92
N THR A 131 -7.37 17.93 5.60
CA THR A 131 -7.89 17.15 6.74
C THR A 131 -8.60 15.93 6.17
N PRO A 132 -8.35 14.71 6.70
CA PRO A 132 -9.03 13.50 6.24
C PRO A 132 -10.56 13.66 6.24
N SER A 133 -11.17 13.29 5.11
CA SER A 133 -12.62 13.32 4.92
C SER A 133 -13.04 12.17 4.00
N PRO A 134 -14.25 11.62 4.15
CA PRO A 134 -14.80 10.62 3.23
C PRO A 134 -14.92 11.09 1.77
N THR A 135 -14.93 12.41 1.55
CA THR A 135 -14.99 13.00 0.21
C THR A 135 -13.65 13.06 -0.50
N ILE A 136 -12.54 12.75 0.20
CA ILE A 136 -11.20 12.82 -0.37
C ILE A 136 -10.76 11.42 -0.76
N CYS A 137 -10.37 11.28 -2.02
CA CYS A 137 -9.84 10.03 -2.56
C CYS A 137 -8.66 10.27 -3.50
N ALA A 138 -7.94 9.22 -3.84
CA ALA A 138 -6.76 9.26 -4.70
C ALA A 138 -7.10 8.84 -6.13
N VAL A 139 -6.65 9.63 -7.10
CA VAL A 139 -6.73 9.29 -8.53
C VAL A 139 -5.34 9.09 -9.12
N LYS A 140 -5.25 8.24 -10.13
CA LYS A 140 -4.04 8.11 -10.95
C LYS A 140 -3.93 9.33 -11.86
N VAL A 141 -2.73 9.85 -12.01
CA VAL A 141 -2.43 10.90 -12.98
C VAL A 141 -1.59 10.34 -14.13
N GLU A 142 -1.63 11.02 -15.26
CA GLU A 142 -0.75 10.72 -16.39
C GLU A 142 0.71 10.82 -15.92
N GLY A 143 1.54 9.84 -16.33
CA GLY A 143 2.92 9.72 -15.83
C GLY A 143 3.10 8.77 -14.62
N GLY A 144 2.03 8.11 -14.14
CA GLY A 144 2.11 7.00 -13.18
C GLY A 144 2.06 7.38 -11.71
N GLY A 145 1.88 8.66 -11.38
CA GLY A 145 1.67 9.14 -10.01
C GLY A 145 0.22 8.99 -9.53
N ARG A 146 -0.01 9.42 -8.29
CA ARG A 146 -1.34 9.60 -7.71
C ARG A 146 -1.45 10.97 -7.08
N THR A 147 -2.64 11.58 -7.19
CA THR A 147 -2.98 12.83 -6.52
C THR A 147 -4.28 12.68 -5.74
N LEU A 148 -4.49 13.56 -4.77
CA LEU A 148 -5.73 13.61 -4.01
C LEU A 148 -6.67 14.63 -4.65
N ILE A 149 -7.95 14.30 -4.70
CA ILE A 149 -9.04 15.17 -5.12
C ILE A 149 -10.13 15.19 -4.04
N ASP A 150 -10.93 16.23 -4.04
CA ASP A 150 -12.09 16.36 -3.16
C ASP A 150 -13.37 16.28 -3.99
N LEU A 151 -14.12 15.20 -3.82
CA LEU A 151 -15.37 14.92 -4.54
C LEU A 151 -16.50 15.92 -4.21
N SER A 152 -16.36 16.70 -3.14
CA SER A 152 -17.31 17.76 -2.81
C SER A 152 -17.12 19.05 -3.62
N ARG A 153 -16.05 19.12 -4.45
CA ARG A 153 -15.67 20.32 -5.23
C ARG A 153 -15.40 20.00 -6.70
N PRO A 154 -16.44 19.63 -7.46
CA PRO A 154 -16.30 19.49 -8.91
C PRO A 154 -15.92 20.84 -9.55
N LEU A 155 -15.23 20.78 -10.72
CA LEU A 155 -14.86 21.94 -11.55
C LEU A 155 -16.08 22.44 -12.35
#